data_8c994c875024d41b99c2f6726c3f4405
#
_entry.id   8c994c875024d41b99c2f6726c3f4405
#
_cell.length_a   1.000
_cell.length_b   1.000
_cell.length_c   1.000
_cell.angle_alpha   90.00
_cell.angle_beta   90.00
_cell.angle_gamma   90.00
#
_symmetry.space_group_name_H-M   'P 1'
#
loop_
_entity.id
_entity.type
_entity.pdbx_description
1 polymer ?
#
loop_
_entity_poly.entity_id
_entity_poly.type
_entity_poly.pdbx_seq_one_letter_code
_entity_poly.pdbx_strand_id
1 'polypeptide(L)'
;MKKETIQEWIRNAKTHEAIVYHTGHLIEERKDMNLTIKTDAFLLAAQEGKIELYQKKIKAGSEKKAPIYDYIARKLKTNEKSNNN
;
A
#
# COMPACT_ATOMS: atom_id res chain seq x y z
N MET A 1 -10.57 5.22 -3.07
CA MET A 1 -9.71 5.09 -4.27
C MET A 1 -10.16 3.89 -5.05
N LYS A 2 -10.44 4.06 -6.32
CA LYS A 2 -10.88 2.96 -7.16
C LYS A 2 -9.70 2.16 -7.68
N LYS A 3 -9.94 0.91 -8.09
CA LYS A 3 -8.89 0.06 -8.59
C LYS A 3 -8.13 0.68 -9.76
N GLU A 4 -8.86 1.29 -10.69
CA GLU A 4 -8.23 1.95 -11.82
C GLU A 4 -7.34 3.10 -11.39
N THR A 5 -7.74 3.84 -10.37
CA THR A 5 -6.95 4.94 -9.84
C THR A 5 -5.66 4.41 -9.21
N ILE A 6 -5.73 3.26 -8.54
CA ILE A 6 -4.57 2.63 -7.94
C ILE A 6 -3.58 2.21 -9.03
N GLN A 7 -4.08 1.57 -10.07
CA GLN A 7 -3.23 1.13 -11.18
C GLN A 7 -2.59 2.32 -11.88
N GLU A 8 -3.34 3.40 -12.04
CA GLU A 8 -2.83 4.62 -12.60
C GLU A 8 -1.71 5.22 -11.75
N TRP A 9 -1.92 5.25 -10.43
CA TRP A 9 -0.89 5.77 -9.53
C TRP A 9 0.37 4.92 -9.62
N ILE A 10 0.22 3.60 -9.61
CA ILE A 10 1.36 2.71 -9.69
C ILE A 10 2.15 2.95 -10.98
N ARG A 11 1.44 3.15 -12.09
CA ARG A 11 2.08 3.35 -13.38
C ARG A 11 2.79 4.69 -13.48
N ASN A 12 2.18 5.74 -12.92
CA ASN A 12 2.64 7.11 -13.12
C ASN A 12 3.48 7.65 -11.98
N ALA A 13 3.53 6.97 -10.84
CA ALA A 13 4.29 7.47 -9.70
C ALA A 13 5.78 7.51 -10.03
N LYS A 14 6.43 8.53 -9.52
CA LYS A 14 7.89 8.64 -9.67
C LYS A 14 8.58 7.68 -8.72
N THR A 15 9.80 7.28 -9.07
CA THR A 15 10.60 6.41 -8.21
C THR A 15 10.69 7.01 -6.81
N HIS A 16 10.40 6.18 -5.82
CA HIS A 16 10.40 6.53 -4.40
C HIS A 16 9.24 7.42 -3.96
N GLU A 17 8.31 7.74 -4.86
CA GLU A 17 7.10 8.43 -4.46
C GLU A 17 6.24 7.48 -3.61
N ALA A 18 5.67 8.00 -2.53
CA ALA A 18 4.90 7.17 -1.61
C ALA A 18 3.51 7.75 -1.41
N ILE A 19 2.57 6.86 -1.08
CA ILE A 19 1.21 7.26 -0.79
C ILE A 19 0.73 6.47 0.43
N VAL A 20 0.02 7.15 1.33
CA VAL A 20 -0.67 6.48 2.43
C VAL A 20 -2.02 6.04 1.90
N TYR A 21 -2.21 4.73 1.76
CA TYR A 21 -3.46 4.24 1.18
C TYR A 21 -4.48 3.84 2.24
N HIS A 22 -4.08 3.80 3.48
CA HIS A 22 -5.01 3.52 4.58
C HIS A 22 -4.38 3.94 5.90
N THR A 23 -5.19 4.47 6.80
CA THR A 23 -4.78 4.77 8.16
C THR A 23 -5.76 4.08 9.09
N GLY A 24 -5.26 3.30 10.04
CA GLY A 24 -6.09 2.59 10.97
C GLY A 24 -5.49 1.26 11.36
N HIS A 25 -6.34 0.26 11.55
CA HIS A 25 -5.90 -1.10 11.87
C HIS A 25 -6.42 -2.04 10.80
N LEU A 26 -5.59 -2.31 9.83
CA LEU A 26 -6.00 -3.00 8.61
C LEU A 26 -6.67 -4.35 8.87
N ILE A 27 -6.11 -5.12 9.78
CA ILE A 27 -6.64 -6.45 10.06
C ILE A 27 -8.08 -6.38 10.54
N GLU A 28 -8.39 -5.46 11.44
CA GLU A 28 -9.74 -5.33 11.96
C GLU A 28 -10.70 -4.74 10.96
N GLU A 29 -10.17 -3.97 10.00
CA GLU A 29 -11.00 -3.25 9.05
C GLU A 29 -11.16 -3.95 7.71
N ARG A 30 -10.63 -5.15 7.57
CA ARG A 30 -10.69 -5.88 6.29
C ARG A 30 -12.08 -6.31 5.87
N LYS A 31 -13.08 -6.14 6.74
CA LYS A 31 -14.46 -6.43 6.37
C LYS A 31 -15.00 -5.46 5.33
N ASP A 32 -14.39 -4.29 5.21
CA ASP A 32 -14.79 -3.31 4.21
C ASP A 32 -14.32 -3.80 2.84
N MET A 33 -15.28 -4.08 1.96
CA MET A 33 -14.96 -4.60 0.63
C MET A 33 -14.10 -3.64 -0.18
N ASN A 34 -14.37 -2.34 -0.07
CA ASN A 34 -13.58 -1.35 -0.81
C ASN A 34 -12.15 -1.33 -0.33
N LEU A 35 -11.94 -1.48 0.96
CA LEU A 35 -10.60 -1.55 1.51
C LEU A 35 -9.88 -2.81 1.05
N THR A 36 -10.60 -3.93 1.00
CA THR A 36 -10.02 -5.19 0.55
C THR A 36 -9.57 -5.09 -0.90
N ILE A 37 -10.40 -4.51 -1.76
CA ILE A 37 -10.05 -4.35 -3.17
C ILE A 37 -8.79 -3.49 -3.31
N LYS A 38 -8.73 -2.40 -2.57
CA LYS A 38 -7.57 -1.50 -2.59
C LYS A 38 -6.32 -2.21 -2.10
N THR A 39 -6.43 -2.92 -0.98
CA THR A 39 -5.31 -3.63 -0.39
C THR A 39 -4.79 -4.70 -1.34
N ASP A 40 -5.69 -5.46 -1.96
CA ASP A 40 -5.30 -6.51 -2.87
C ASP A 40 -4.59 -5.95 -4.11
N ALA A 41 -5.03 -4.80 -4.61
CA ALA A 41 -4.39 -4.18 -5.76
C ALA A 41 -2.95 -3.77 -5.44
N PHE A 42 -2.72 -3.18 -4.27
CA PHE A 42 -1.38 -2.81 -3.85
C PHE A 42 -0.52 -4.04 -3.58
N LEU A 43 -1.11 -5.07 -2.96
CA LEU A 43 -0.38 -6.29 -2.68
C LEU A 43 0.10 -6.96 -3.96
N LEU A 44 -0.76 -7.03 -4.96
CA LEU A 44 -0.39 -7.62 -6.23
C LEU A 44 0.76 -6.85 -6.87
N ALA A 45 0.71 -5.52 -6.85
CA ALA A 45 1.78 -4.71 -7.40
C ALA A 45 3.08 -4.93 -6.64
N ALA A 46 3.00 -5.13 -5.33
CA ALA A 46 4.18 -5.40 -4.53
C ALA A 46 4.78 -6.76 -4.89
N GLN A 47 3.93 -7.76 -5.12
CA GLN A 47 4.39 -9.08 -5.55
C GLN A 47 5.05 -9.02 -6.91
N GLU A 48 4.64 -8.09 -7.74
CA GLU A 48 5.23 -7.89 -9.06
C GLU A 48 6.50 -7.03 -9.02
N GLY A 49 6.88 -6.56 -7.85
CA GLY A 49 8.10 -5.78 -7.71
C GLY A 49 7.98 -4.32 -8.12
N LYS A 50 6.77 -3.84 -8.32
CA LYS A 50 6.55 -2.45 -8.75
C LYS A 50 6.57 -1.47 -7.60
N ILE A 51 6.15 -1.91 -6.42
CA ILE A 51 6.07 -1.07 -5.25
C ILE A 51 6.52 -1.85 -4.03
N GLU A 52 6.76 -1.13 -2.96
CA GLU A 52 7.08 -1.68 -1.67
C GLU A 52 5.99 -1.27 -0.70
N LEU A 53 5.54 -2.21 0.14
CA LEU A 53 4.51 -1.91 1.14
C LEU A 53 5.15 -1.91 2.52
N TYR A 54 4.81 -0.91 3.32
CA TYR A 54 5.26 -0.88 4.70
C TYR A 54 4.24 -0.11 5.53
N GLN A 55 4.44 -0.14 6.84
CA GLN A 55 3.52 0.56 7.74
C GLN A 55 4.32 1.36 8.74
N LYS A 56 3.72 2.45 9.19
CA LYS A 56 4.32 3.33 10.17
C LYS A 56 3.35 3.50 11.32
N LYS A 57 3.80 3.21 12.54
CA LYS A 57 2.93 3.37 13.71
C LYS A 57 2.72 4.85 13.97
N ILE A 58 1.45 5.26 13.97
CA ILE A 58 1.06 6.63 14.23
C ILE A 58 0.69 6.80 15.70
N LYS A 59 0.02 5.81 16.27
CA LYS A 59 -0.43 5.89 17.64
C LYS A 59 -0.27 4.53 18.30
N ALA A 60 0.34 4.51 19.48
CA ALA A 60 0.52 3.26 20.21
C ALA A 60 -0.82 2.76 20.71
N GLY A 61 -0.97 1.43 20.73
CA GLY A 61 -2.16 0.82 21.28
C GLY A 61 -2.17 0.88 22.80
N SER A 62 -3.32 0.54 23.35
CA SER A 62 -3.50 0.44 24.78
C SER A 62 -4.27 -0.85 25.06
N GLU A 63 -4.56 -1.11 26.33
CA GLU A 63 -5.31 -2.31 26.68
C GLU A 63 -6.65 -2.40 25.97
N LYS A 64 -7.25 -1.24 25.65
CA LYS A 64 -8.59 -1.21 25.07
C LYS A 64 -8.60 -0.79 23.61
N LYS A 65 -7.46 -0.37 23.05
CA LYS A 65 -7.42 0.14 21.68
C LYS A 65 -6.25 -0.45 20.94
N ALA A 66 -6.49 -0.90 19.73
CA ALA A 66 -5.43 -1.36 18.86
C ALA A 66 -4.57 -0.18 18.42
N PRO A 67 -3.31 -0.40 18.12
CA PRO A 67 -2.45 0.67 17.58
C PRO A 67 -2.94 1.09 16.21
N ILE A 68 -2.65 2.34 15.85
CA ILE A 68 -3.04 2.88 14.56
C ILE A 68 -1.79 3.04 13.71
N TYR A 69 -1.89 2.61 12.46
CA TYR A 69 -0.78 2.65 11.51
C TYR A 69 -1.20 3.37 10.25
N ASP A 70 -0.22 4.03 9.62
CA ASP A 70 -0.34 4.40 8.21
C ASP A 70 0.17 3.23 7.40
N TYR A 71 -0.61 2.80 6.42
CA TYR A 71 -0.20 1.75 5.48
C TYR A 71 0.23 2.45 4.20
N ILE A 72 1.48 2.25 3.83
CA ILE A 72 2.13 3.07 2.83
C ILE A 72 2.61 2.21 1.67
N ALA A 73 2.39 2.70 0.46
CA ALA A 73 2.93 2.11 -0.75
C ALA A 73 3.96 3.06 -1.32
N ARG A 74 5.14 2.56 -1.64
CA ARG A 74 6.21 3.36 -2.21
C ARG A 74 6.63 2.78 -3.55
N LYS A 75 6.71 3.63 -4.56
CA LYS A 75 7.10 3.21 -5.89
C LYS A 75 8.57 2.82 -5.91
N LEU A 76 8.85 1.61 -6.36
CA LEU A 76 10.21 1.16 -6.52
C LEU A 76 10.75 1.59 -7.87
N LYS A 77 12.05 1.64 -7.98
CA LYS A 77 12.68 1.90 -9.25
C LYS A 77 12.37 0.73 -10.18
N THR A 78 11.60 1.00 -11.20
CA THR A 78 11.35 -0.01 -12.16
C THR A 78 12.58 -0.05 -13.00
N ASN A 79 13.29 -1.08 -12.84
CA ASN A 79 14.42 -1.21 -13.62
C ASN A 79 14.01 -2.02 -14.74
N GLU A 80 13.96 -1.39 -15.70
CA GLU A 80 13.62 -2.10 -16.80
C GLU A 80 14.50 -3.20 -16.98
N LYS A 81 15.47 -3.24 -16.30
CA LYS A 81 16.22 -4.22 -16.20
C LYS A 81 15.89 -5.22 -15.64
N SER A 82 15.28 -4.78 -15.04
CA SER A 82 14.94 -5.80 -14.67
C SER A 82 14.79 -6.62 -15.78
N ASN A 83 14.73 -6.37 -16.44
CA ASN A 83 14.57 -7.11 -17.36
C ASN A 83 15.71 -7.50 -17.84
N ASN A 84 16.11 -7.41 -17.60
CA ASN A 84 17.03 -7.81 -17.91
C ASN A 84 17.50 -8.55 -17.48
N ASN A 85 17.23 -8.57 -17.27
CA ASN A 85 17.58 -9.11 -16.90
C ASN A 85 17.54 -9.78 -16.82
#